data_6f7aaee682bc7569cb2cadc690653397
#
_entry.id   6f7aaee682bc7569cb2cadc690653397
#
_cell.length_a   1.000
_cell.length_b   1.000
_cell.length_c   1.000
_cell.angle_alpha   90.00
_cell.angle_beta   90.00
_cell.angle_gamma   90.00
#
_symmetry.space_group_name_H-M   'P 1'
#
loop_
_entity.id
_entity.type
_entity.pdbx_description
1 polymer ?
#
loop_
_entity_poly.entity_id
_entity_poly.type
_entity_poly.pdbx_seq_one_letter_code
_entity_poly.pdbx_strand_id
1 'polypeptide(L)'
;MANQFQWEVTVIKDDKTMNAFALPGGKIAVSTGIFPVAKTEAGLAAVLGHEVTHALARHGAERMSQGQLTNAMLQVLGTAAGTAGGNAMLGQAAMAALGAGAQVGVLLPFSRKHESEADYIGILLAADAGHDPRESVHLWERMEQVSDDKGPAEFLSTHPGHETRIEQLKKWMPEALAIYQTK
;
A
#
# COMPACT_ATOMS: atom_id res chain seq x y z
N MET A 1 15.21 -4.25 14.05
CA MET A 1 13.89 -3.61 13.88
C MET A 1 12.75 -4.65 13.85
N ALA A 2 12.79 -5.68 13.03
CA ALA A 2 11.70 -6.68 12.97
C ALA A 2 11.33 -7.32 14.32
N ASN A 3 12.30 -7.51 15.21
CA ASN A 3 12.09 -8.07 16.56
C ASN A 3 11.28 -7.16 17.52
N GLN A 4 10.96 -5.93 17.13
CA GLN A 4 10.12 -5.01 17.92
C GLN A 4 8.64 -5.11 17.52
N PHE A 5 8.32 -5.83 16.46
CA PHE A 5 6.96 -6.01 15.96
C PHE A 5 6.32 -7.25 16.60
N GLN A 6 5.06 -7.13 16.97
CA GLN A 6 4.23 -8.24 17.39
C GLN A 6 3.43 -8.74 16.18
N TRP A 7 4.08 -9.56 15.36
CA TRP A 7 3.47 -10.06 14.14
C TRP A 7 2.25 -10.93 14.43
N GLU A 8 1.14 -10.57 13.81
CA GLU A 8 -0.10 -11.32 13.88
C GLU A 8 -0.88 -11.13 12.57
N VAL A 9 -1.35 -12.23 12.00
CA VAL A 9 -2.16 -12.20 10.79
C VAL A 9 -3.60 -12.58 11.15
N THR A 10 -4.55 -11.72 10.80
CA THR A 10 -5.98 -11.95 10.95
C THR A 10 -6.61 -12.11 9.58
N VAL A 11 -7.31 -13.22 9.37
CA VAL A 11 -8.12 -13.43 8.16
C VAL A 11 -9.53 -12.91 8.41
N ILE A 12 -9.94 -11.95 7.59
CA ILE A 12 -11.29 -11.39 7.61
C ILE A 12 -12.12 -12.12 6.57
N LYS A 13 -13.22 -12.75 7.02
CA LYS A 13 -14.15 -13.38 6.09
C LYS A 13 -14.97 -12.33 5.36
N ASP A 14 -14.47 -11.89 4.24
CA ASP A 14 -15.13 -10.99 3.30
C ASP A 14 -14.69 -11.35 1.88
N ASP A 15 -15.51 -12.17 1.23
CA ASP A 15 -15.23 -12.69 -0.11
C ASP A 15 -15.42 -11.63 -1.21
N LYS A 16 -16.01 -10.48 -0.88
CA LYS A 16 -16.26 -9.37 -1.81
C LYS A 16 -15.12 -8.36 -1.83
N THR A 17 -14.41 -8.22 -0.71
CA THR A 17 -13.31 -7.28 -0.56
C THR A 17 -11.98 -7.97 -0.88
N MET A 18 -11.37 -7.57 -2.00
CA MET A 18 -10.03 -8.01 -2.37
C MET A 18 -9.02 -7.04 -1.75
N ASN A 19 -8.61 -7.29 -0.51
CA ASN A 19 -7.71 -6.41 0.23
C ASN A 19 -6.83 -7.15 1.22
N ALA A 20 -5.65 -6.59 1.48
CA ALA A 20 -4.77 -6.90 2.59
C ALA A 20 -4.10 -5.60 3.04
N PHE A 21 -3.78 -5.47 4.32
CA PHE A 21 -3.05 -4.31 4.83
C PHE A 21 -2.29 -4.65 6.11
N ALA A 22 -1.17 -3.94 6.32
CA ALA A 22 -0.41 -4.00 7.56
C ALA A 22 -0.56 -2.70 8.35
N LEU A 23 -0.74 -2.87 9.67
CA LEU A 23 -0.76 -1.77 10.63
C LEU A 23 0.61 -1.62 11.30
N PRO A 24 0.93 -0.42 11.79
CA PRO A 24 2.11 -0.23 12.63
C PRO A 24 2.11 -1.21 13.82
N GLY A 25 3.28 -1.81 14.08
CA GLY A 25 3.42 -2.79 15.18
C GLY A 25 3.26 -4.24 14.75
N GLY A 26 2.96 -4.53 13.45
CA GLY A 26 3.01 -5.89 12.89
C GLY A 26 1.67 -6.62 12.84
N LYS A 27 0.55 -5.92 12.99
CA LYS A 27 -0.78 -6.51 12.79
C LYS A 27 -1.13 -6.45 11.30
N ILE A 28 -1.44 -7.59 10.70
CA ILE A 28 -1.78 -7.73 9.28
C ILE A 28 -3.21 -8.27 9.18
N ALA A 29 -4.01 -7.67 8.32
CA ALA A 29 -5.33 -8.18 7.99
C ALA A 29 -5.39 -8.59 6.52
N VAL A 30 -6.04 -9.72 6.24
CA VAL A 30 -6.20 -10.28 4.91
C VAL A 30 -7.66 -10.65 4.70
N SER A 31 -8.33 -10.04 3.73
CA SER A 31 -9.71 -10.42 3.38
C SER A 31 -9.72 -11.66 2.50
N THR A 32 -10.71 -12.53 2.71
CA THR A 32 -10.83 -13.78 1.92
C THR A 32 -11.00 -13.54 0.43
N GLY A 33 -11.50 -12.37 0.03
CA GLY A 33 -11.63 -11.98 -1.38
C GLY A 33 -10.32 -11.87 -2.15
N ILE A 34 -9.14 -11.82 -1.47
CA ILE A 34 -7.84 -11.81 -2.16
C ILE A 34 -7.38 -13.22 -2.58
N PHE A 35 -7.88 -14.28 -1.92
CA PHE A 35 -7.42 -15.65 -2.17
C PHE A 35 -7.62 -16.14 -3.60
N PRO A 36 -8.72 -15.82 -4.31
CA PRO A 36 -8.87 -16.18 -5.71
C PRO A 36 -7.79 -15.62 -6.63
N VAL A 37 -7.18 -14.50 -6.26
CA VAL A 37 -6.09 -13.85 -7.01
C VAL A 37 -4.72 -14.34 -6.54
N ALA A 38 -4.53 -14.50 -5.24
CA ALA A 38 -3.31 -15.08 -4.68
C ALA A 38 -3.11 -16.52 -5.18
N LYS A 39 -4.17 -17.32 -5.27
CA LYS A 39 -4.26 -18.71 -5.77
C LYS A 39 -3.40 -19.72 -5.03
N THR A 40 -2.16 -19.37 -4.70
CA THR A 40 -1.15 -20.26 -4.14
C THR A 40 -0.64 -19.71 -2.82
N GLU A 41 0.00 -20.56 -2.02
CA GLU A 41 0.70 -20.14 -0.81
C GLU A 41 1.81 -19.11 -1.15
N ALA A 42 2.56 -19.33 -2.21
CA ALA A 42 3.58 -18.39 -2.67
C ALA A 42 2.98 -17.06 -3.16
N GLY A 43 1.81 -17.08 -3.81
CA GLY A 43 1.09 -15.86 -4.16
C GLY A 43 0.60 -15.09 -2.95
N LEU A 44 0.13 -15.79 -1.91
CA LEU A 44 -0.21 -15.15 -0.64
C LEU A 44 1.03 -14.61 0.08
N ALA A 45 2.15 -15.34 0.04
CA ALA A 45 3.43 -14.88 0.57
C ALA A 45 3.92 -13.60 -0.13
N ALA A 46 3.69 -13.47 -1.44
CA ALA A 46 3.99 -12.23 -2.17
C ALA A 46 3.16 -11.04 -1.65
N VAL A 47 1.85 -11.23 -1.40
CA VAL A 47 1.00 -10.21 -0.77
C VAL A 47 1.52 -9.85 0.62
N LEU A 48 1.76 -10.86 1.46
CA LEU A 48 2.20 -10.64 2.84
C LEU A 48 3.59 -9.99 2.91
N GLY A 49 4.52 -10.38 2.04
CA GLY A 49 5.85 -9.77 1.95
C GLY A 49 5.78 -8.27 1.61
N HIS A 50 4.89 -7.91 0.70
CA HIS A 50 4.60 -6.52 0.37
C HIS A 50 4.05 -5.74 1.57
N GLU A 51 3.06 -6.28 2.28
CA GLU A 51 2.45 -5.65 3.46
C GLU A 51 3.43 -5.56 4.64
N VAL A 52 4.20 -6.61 4.89
CA VAL A 52 5.27 -6.61 5.90
C VAL A 52 6.27 -5.50 5.62
N THR A 53 6.62 -5.28 4.37
CA THR A 53 7.54 -4.20 3.98
C THR A 53 6.94 -2.83 4.27
N HIS A 54 5.66 -2.60 3.99
CA HIS A 54 5.00 -1.34 4.35
C HIS A 54 5.08 -1.05 5.86
N ALA A 55 4.92 -2.08 6.69
CA ALA A 55 5.06 -1.94 8.14
C ALA A 55 6.52 -1.67 8.56
N LEU A 56 7.48 -2.44 8.04
CA LEU A 56 8.91 -2.32 8.38
C LEU A 56 9.51 -0.98 7.94
N ALA A 57 9.20 -0.54 6.73
CA ALA A 57 9.63 0.74 6.17
C ALA A 57 8.84 1.94 6.73
N ARG A 58 7.80 1.68 7.55
CA ARG A 58 6.93 2.71 8.16
C ARG A 58 6.22 3.60 7.15
N HIS A 59 5.91 3.09 5.96
CA HIS A 59 5.24 3.85 4.90
C HIS A 59 3.92 4.45 5.35
N GLY A 60 3.15 3.74 6.20
CA GLY A 60 1.92 4.26 6.78
C GLY A 60 2.13 5.49 7.67
N ALA A 61 3.19 5.48 8.49
CA ALA A 61 3.52 6.62 9.36
C ALA A 61 4.02 7.81 8.54
N GLU A 62 4.82 7.57 7.51
CA GLU A 62 5.29 8.62 6.59
C GLU A 62 4.11 9.27 5.86
N ARG A 63 3.19 8.46 5.33
CA ARG A 63 1.95 8.93 4.68
C ARG A 63 1.11 9.81 5.62
N MET A 64 0.93 9.37 6.86
CA MET A 64 0.20 10.16 7.87
C MET A 64 0.89 11.49 8.16
N SER A 65 2.21 11.50 8.32
CA SER A 65 3.00 12.70 8.56
C SER A 65 2.93 13.69 7.39
N GLN A 66 3.02 13.18 6.16
CA GLN A 66 2.88 13.99 4.95
C GLN A 66 1.47 14.61 4.85
N GLY A 67 0.42 13.83 5.17
CA GLY A 67 -0.95 14.32 5.22
C GLY A 67 -1.14 15.43 6.28
N GLN A 68 -0.59 15.25 7.47
CA GLN A 68 -0.64 16.25 8.55
C GLN A 68 0.10 17.53 8.15
N LEU A 69 1.29 17.42 7.55
CA LEU A 69 2.05 18.59 7.09
C LEU A 69 1.30 19.34 6.00
N THR A 70 0.75 18.64 5.01
CA THR A 70 -0.05 19.24 3.96
C THR A 70 -1.26 19.97 4.53
N ASN A 71 -1.99 19.36 5.46
CA ASN A 71 -3.13 19.99 6.12
C ASN A 71 -2.71 21.23 6.93
N ALA A 72 -1.61 21.18 7.65
CA ALA A 72 -1.10 22.34 8.38
C ALA A 72 -0.71 23.49 7.44
N MET A 73 -0.04 23.19 6.33
CA MET A 73 0.29 24.21 5.30
C MET A 73 -0.96 24.83 4.69
N LEU A 74 -1.95 24.01 4.36
CA LEU A 74 -3.22 24.51 3.83
C LEU A 74 -3.97 25.38 4.84
N GLN A 75 -3.97 25.03 6.15
CA GLN A 75 -4.55 25.87 7.20
C GLN A 75 -3.86 27.24 7.28
N VAL A 76 -2.53 27.28 7.25
CA VAL A 76 -1.75 28.53 7.26
C VAL A 76 -2.08 29.39 6.03
N LEU A 77 -2.15 28.77 4.86
CA LEU A 77 -2.50 29.48 3.61
C LEU A 77 -3.96 29.96 3.64
N GLY A 78 -4.90 29.15 4.16
CA GLY A 78 -6.31 29.52 4.29
C GLY A 78 -6.52 30.68 5.28
N THR A 79 -5.81 30.71 6.40
CA THR A 79 -5.87 31.81 7.35
C THR A 79 -5.22 33.07 6.79
N ALA A 80 -4.09 32.97 6.09
CA ALA A 80 -3.43 34.10 5.44
C ALA A 80 -4.31 34.71 4.34
N ALA A 81 -4.98 33.89 3.53
CA ALA A 81 -5.92 34.37 2.49
C ALA A 81 -7.17 35.02 3.10
N GLY A 82 -7.69 34.50 4.22
CA GLY A 82 -8.83 35.07 4.94
C GLY A 82 -8.53 36.40 5.61
N THR A 83 -7.30 36.63 6.04
CA THR A 83 -6.87 37.92 6.66
C THR A 83 -6.49 38.99 5.63
N ALA A 84 -6.09 38.59 4.41
CA ALA A 84 -5.62 39.56 3.40
C ALA A 84 -6.72 40.16 2.53
N GLY A 85 -7.97 39.70 2.55
CA GLY A 85 -8.97 40.14 1.57
C GLY A 85 -10.43 40.16 2.00
N GLY A 86 -10.76 39.95 3.25
CA GLY A 86 -12.13 40.24 3.75
C GLY A 86 -13.26 39.34 3.20
N ASN A 87 -13.00 38.22 2.60
CA ASN A 87 -14.03 37.32 2.07
C ASN A 87 -14.15 36.04 2.92
N ALA A 88 -14.97 36.15 3.98
CA ALA A 88 -15.26 35.02 4.90
C ALA A 88 -15.72 33.73 4.16
N MET A 89 -16.35 33.89 2.99
CA MET A 89 -16.83 32.79 2.16
C MET A 89 -15.67 31.99 1.54
N LEU A 90 -14.58 32.65 1.15
CA LEU A 90 -13.35 32.01 0.65
C LEU A 90 -12.63 31.27 1.77
N GLY A 91 -12.61 31.83 2.99
CA GLY A 91 -12.06 31.18 4.17
C GLY A 91 -12.86 29.92 4.56
N GLN A 92 -14.19 29.97 4.51
CA GLN A 92 -15.05 28.79 4.78
C GLN A 92 -14.94 27.73 3.68
N ALA A 93 -14.86 28.11 2.41
CA ALA A 93 -14.63 27.17 1.30
C ALA A 93 -13.25 26.49 1.42
N ALA A 94 -12.21 27.23 1.81
CA ALA A 94 -10.89 26.68 2.09
C ALA A 94 -10.91 25.71 3.28
N MET A 95 -11.60 26.04 4.37
CA MET A 95 -11.76 25.17 5.54
C MET A 95 -12.60 23.92 5.23
N ALA A 96 -13.63 23.99 4.38
CA ALA A 96 -14.40 22.84 3.92
C ALA A 96 -13.56 21.92 3.03
N ALA A 97 -12.75 22.49 2.13
CA ALA A 97 -11.79 21.74 1.31
C ALA A 97 -10.69 21.08 2.17
N LEU A 98 -10.27 21.73 3.27
CA LEU A 98 -9.33 21.20 4.26
C LEU A 98 -9.92 20.05 5.06
N GLY A 99 -11.19 20.14 5.47
CA GLY A 99 -11.91 19.05 6.16
C GLY A 99 -12.06 17.82 5.28
N ALA A 100 -12.35 18.00 3.99
CA ALA A 100 -12.34 16.93 3.00
C ALA A 100 -10.93 16.38 2.77
N GLY A 101 -9.91 17.27 2.71
CA GLY A 101 -8.51 16.88 2.54
C GLY A 101 -7.94 16.10 3.72
N ALA A 102 -8.38 16.37 4.95
CA ALA A 102 -7.96 15.63 6.15
C ALA A 102 -8.48 14.16 6.12
N GLN A 103 -9.69 13.94 5.62
CA GLN A 103 -10.24 12.59 5.42
C GLN A 103 -9.54 11.88 4.25
N VAL A 104 -9.24 12.59 3.17
CA VAL A 104 -8.50 12.06 2.01
C VAL A 104 -7.06 11.74 2.38
N GLY A 105 -6.42 12.50 3.28
CA GLY A 105 -5.05 12.26 3.72
C GLY A 105 -4.83 10.92 4.42
N VAL A 106 -5.86 10.36 5.06
CA VAL A 106 -5.82 9.01 5.65
C VAL A 106 -6.05 7.92 4.59
N LEU A 107 -6.75 8.28 3.51
CA LEU A 107 -7.15 7.36 2.43
C LEU A 107 -6.31 7.51 1.16
N LEU A 108 -5.33 8.42 1.13
CA LEU A 108 -4.45 8.58 -0.03
C LEU A 108 -3.68 7.27 -0.30
N PRO A 109 -3.59 6.86 -1.57
CA PRO A 109 -2.77 5.72 -1.97
C PRO A 109 -1.31 5.93 -1.55
N PHE A 110 -0.58 4.84 -1.38
CA PHE A 110 0.87 4.91 -1.20
C PHE A 110 1.53 5.53 -2.43
N SER A 111 2.65 6.22 -2.21
CA SER A 111 3.41 6.80 -3.33
C SER A 111 4.03 5.69 -4.18
N ARG A 112 4.30 5.99 -5.46
CA ARG A 112 5.00 5.07 -6.37
C ARG A 112 6.33 4.57 -5.80
N LYS A 113 7.02 5.42 -5.03
CA LYS A 113 8.27 5.07 -4.38
C LYS A 113 8.05 4.04 -3.28
N HIS A 114 7.03 4.23 -2.44
CA HIS A 114 6.66 3.27 -1.39
C HIS A 114 6.29 1.92 -1.97
N GLU A 115 5.50 1.92 -3.06
CA GLU A 115 5.10 0.69 -3.74
C GLU A 115 6.29 -0.06 -4.34
N SER A 116 7.20 0.66 -5.01
CA SER A 116 8.41 0.07 -5.58
C SER A 116 9.33 -0.51 -4.50
N GLU A 117 9.46 0.15 -3.35
CA GLU A 117 10.23 -0.34 -2.21
C GLU A 117 9.54 -1.57 -1.57
N ALA A 118 8.20 -1.54 -1.43
CA ALA A 118 7.43 -2.65 -0.90
C ALA A 118 7.51 -3.89 -1.80
N ASP A 119 7.49 -3.71 -3.12
CA ASP A 119 7.67 -4.80 -4.07
C ASP A 119 9.07 -5.38 -4.02
N TYR A 120 10.10 -4.53 -4.04
CA TYR A 120 11.49 -4.99 -4.03
C TYR A 120 11.82 -5.79 -2.77
N ILE A 121 11.57 -5.21 -1.60
CA ILE A 121 11.86 -5.88 -0.33
C ILE A 121 10.92 -7.07 -0.13
N GLY A 122 9.65 -6.92 -0.51
CA GLY A 122 8.63 -7.96 -0.37
C GLY A 122 8.96 -9.25 -1.14
N ILE A 123 9.46 -9.13 -2.39
CA ILE A 123 9.88 -10.28 -3.18
C ILE A 123 11.09 -11.01 -2.57
N LEU A 124 12.03 -10.25 -1.98
CA LEU A 124 13.19 -10.82 -1.30
C LEU A 124 12.78 -11.53 0.01
N LEU A 125 11.85 -10.95 0.78
CA LEU A 125 11.31 -11.56 1.99
C LEU A 125 10.55 -12.86 1.68
N ALA A 126 9.72 -12.88 0.64
CA ALA A 126 9.03 -14.09 0.21
C ALA A 126 10.02 -15.19 -0.20
N ALA A 127 11.07 -14.84 -0.94
CA ALA A 127 12.12 -15.77 -1.35
C ALA A 127 12.91 -16.30 -0.14
N ASP A 128 13.27 -15.44 0.83
CA ASP A 128 13.97 -15.83 2.05
C ASP A 128 13.12 -16.74 2.95
N ALA A 129 11.80 -16.56 2.93
CA ALA A 129 10.85 -17.44 3.60
C ALA A 129 10.62 -18.78 2.87
N GLY A 130 11.28 -19.05 1.72
CA GLY A 130 11.17 -20.27 0.96
C GLY A 130 9.98 -20.33 -0.01
N HIS A 131 9.38 -19.19 -0.33
CA HIS A 131 8.30 -19.10 -1.32
C HIS A 131 8.84 -18.65 -2.67
N ASP A 132 8.30 -19.25 -3.74
CA ASP A 132 8.74 -18.94 -5.11
C ASP A 132 8.47 -17.46 -5.47
N PRO A 133 9.51 -16.64 -5.67
CA PRO A 133 9.34 -15.22 -5.92
C PRO A 133 8.66 -14.90 -7.26
N ARG A 134 8.62 -15.86 -8.22
CA ARG A 134 7.95 -15.69 -9.52
C ARG A 134 6.45 -15.47 -9.37
N GLU A 135 5.86 -15.96 -8.29
CA GLU A 135 4.45 -15.73 -7.97
C GLU A 135 4.11 -14.25 -7.73
N SER A 136 5.07 -13.41 -7.38
CA SER A 136 4.86 -11.95 -7.31
C SER A 136 4.48 -11.35 -8.67
N VAL A 137 5.11 -11.79 -9.74
CA VAL A 137 4.78 -11.38 -11.12
C VAL A 137 3.39 -11.89 -11.50
N HIS A 138 3.14 -13.19 -11.30
CA HIS A 138 1.85 -13.80 -11.63
C HIS A 138 0.70 -13.21 -10.83
N LEU A 139 0.94 -12.82 -9.57
CA LEU A 139 -0.05 -12.13 -8.74
C LEU A 139 -0.48 -10.82 -9.38
N TRP A 140 0.47 -9.98 -9.79
CA TRP A 140 0.15 -8.69 -10.43
C TRP A 140 -0.52 -8.85 -11.79
N GLU A 141 -0.11 -9.82 -12.60
CA GLU A 141 -0.78 -10.14 -13.86
C GLU A 141 -2.25 -10.54 -13.63
N ARG A 142 -2.53 -11.33 -12.57
CA ARG A 142 -3.91 -11.68 -12.19
C ARG A 142 -4.70 -10.51 -11.62
N MET A 143 -4.05 -9.62 -10.86
CA MET A 143 -4.66 -8.39 -10.33
C MET A 143 -5.14 -7.48 -11.46
N GLU A 144 -4.32 -7.28 -12.49
CA GLU A 144 -4.67 -6.47 -13.66
C GLU A 144 -5.89 -7.07 -14.38
N GLN A 145 -5.89 -8.37 -14.66
CA GLN A 145 -7.02 -9.05 -15.32
C GLN A 145 -8.34 -8.87 -14.55
N VAL A 146 -8.31 -9.02 -13.23
CA VAL A 146 -9.53 -8.86 -12.41
C VAL A 146 -10.02 -7.42 -12.40
N SER A 147 -9.09 -6.45 -12.46
CA SER A 147 -9.43 -5.02 -12.49
C SER A 147 -10.06 -4.58 -13.79
N ASP A 148 -9.64 -5.15 -14.90
CA ASP A 148 -10.24 -4.90 -16.22
C ASP A 148 -11.68 -5.43 -16.30
N ASP A 149 -11.94 -6.58 -15.66
CA ASP A 149 -13.26 -7.23 -15.71
C ASP A 149 -14.30 -6.65 -14.73
N LYS A 150 -13.87 -6.20 -13.55
CA LYS A 150 -14.74 -5.86 -12.41
C LYS A 150 -14.57 -4.44 -11.86
N GLY A 151 -13.71 -3.65 -12.46
CA GLY A 151 -13.26 -2.38 -11.91
C GLY A 151 -12.13 -2.54 -10.87
N PRO A 152 -11.52 -1.42 -10.43
CA PRO A 152 -10.35 -1.47 -9.59
C PRO A 152 -10.64 -2.19 -8.26
N ALA A 153 -9.86 -3.21 -7.93
CA ALA A 153 -9.88 -3.86 -6.65
C ALA A 153 -9.55 -2.86 -5.53
N GLU A 154 -10.11 -3.03 -4.34
CA GLU A 154 -9.85 -2.15 -3.20
C GLU A 154 -8.35 -2.11 -2.88
N PHE A 155 -7.65 -3.23 -3.02
CA PHE A 155 -6.20 -3.30 -2.90
C PHE A 155 -5.50 -2.32 -3.84
N LEU A 156 -5.94 -2.19 -5.11
CA LEU A 156 -5.36 -1.24 -6.07
C LEU A 156 -5.70 0.22 -5.77
N SER A 157 -6.73 0.50 -4.97
CA SER A 157 -7.03 1.86 -4.54
C SER A 157 -6.03 2.39 -3.52
N THR A 158 -5.47 1.52 -2.69
CA THR A 158 -4.43 1.84 -1.70
C THR A 158 -3.03 1.59 -2.21
N HIS A 159 -2.87 0.61 -3.13
CA HIS A 159 -1.62 0.18 -3.78
C HIS A 159 -1.73 0.32 -5.30
N PRO A 160 -1.60 1.53 -5.84
CA PRO A 160 -1.81 1.77 -7.26
C PRO A 160 -0.92 0.88 -8.13
N GLY A 161 -1.56 0.20 -9.09
CA GLY A 161 -0.85 -0.50 -10.15
C GLY A 161 -0.10 0.51 -11.03
N HIS A 162 1.09 0.13 -11.47
CA HIS A 162 1.86 0.89 -12.44
C HIS A 162 2.27 -0.06 -13.55
N GLU A 163 2.15 0.36 -14.80
CA GLU A 163 2.61 -0.41 -15.98
C GLU A 163 4.05 -0.94 -15.83
N THR A 164 4.89 -0.20 -15.08
CA THR A 164 6.28 -0.58 -14.83
C THR A 164 6.48 -1.57 -13.68
N ARG A 165 5.45 -1.91 -12.90
CA ARG A 165 5.57 -2.72 -11.68
C ARG A 165 6.00 -4.15 -11.98
N ILE A 166 5.33 -4.79 -12.94
CA ILE A 166 5.67 -6.13 -13.42
C ILE A 166 7.07 -6.16 -14.04
N GLU A 167 7.44 -5.12 -14.78
CA GLU A 167 8.78 -5.01 -15.36
C GLU A 167 9.87 -4.89 -14.27
N GLN A 168 9.62 -4.12 -13.24
CA GLN A 168 10.53 -3.97 -12.11
C GLN A 168 10.69 -5.29 -11.34
N LEU A 169 9.60 -5.99 -11.06
CA LEU A 169 9.63 -7.32 -10.44
C LEU A 169 10.46 -8.31 -11.27
N LYS A 170 10.26 -8.32 -12.59
CA LYS A 170 11.07 -9.15 -13.51
C LYS A 170 12.55 -8.78 -13.46
N LYS A 171 12.87 -7.51 -13.29
CA LYS A 171 14.27 -7.04 -13.18
C LYS A 171 14.94 -7.50 -11.88
N TRP A 172 14.22 -7.55 -10.76
CA TRP A 172 14.73 -7.99 -9.46
C TRP A 172 14.68 -9.51 -9.28
N MET A 173 13.96 -10.22 -10.15
CA MET A 173 13.79 -11.67 -10.09
C MET A 173 15.08 -12.48 -9.97
N PRO A 174 16.18 -12.17 -10.69
CA PRO A 174 17.42 -12.93 -10.54
C PRO A 174 17.98 -12.91 -9.10
N GLU A 175 17.89 -11.77 -8.42
CA GLU A 175 18.33 -11.63 -7.02
C GLU A 175 17.43 -12.44 -6.07
N ALA A 176 16.12 -12.34 -6.22
CA ALA A 176 15.17 -13.09 -5.41
C ALA A 176 15.31 -14.61 -5.62
N LEU A 177 15.51 -15.05 -6.85
CA LEU A 177 15.75 -16.47 -7.15
C LEU A 177 17.05 -16.98 -6.53
N ALA A 178 18.12 -16.17 -6.50
CA ALA A 178 19.36 -16.55 -5.84
C ALA A 178 19.15 -16.82 -4.35
N ILE A 179 18.33 -16.01 -3.67
CA ILE A 179 17.94 -16.22 -2.27
C ILE A 179 17.10 -17.49 -2.13
N TYR A 180 16.07 -17.65 -2.97
CA TYR A 180 15.15 -18.78 -2.92
C TYR A 180 15.86 -20.12 -3.10
N GLN A 181 16.87 -20.19 -3.96
CA GLN A 181 17.63 -21.42 -4.21
C GLN A 181 18.50 -21.88 -3.02
N THR A 182 18.67 -21.02 -2.02
CA THR A 182 19.43 -21.36 -0.80
C THR A 182 18.55 -21.94 0.31
N LYS A 183 17.23 -22.02 0.11
CA LYS A 183 16.24 -22.50 1.07
C LYS A 183 15.78 -23.91 0.74
#